data_cf92f7fb9a788751c5586e1e3fca2dda
#
_entry.id   cf92f7fb9a788751c5586e1e3fca2dda
#
_cell.length_a   1.000
_cell.length_b   1.000
_cell.length_c   1.000
_cell.angle_alpha   90.00
_cell.angle_beta   90.00
_cell.angle_gamma   90.00
#
_symmetry.space_group_name_H-M   'P 1'
#
loop_
_entity.id
_entity.type
_entity.pdbx_description
1 polymer ?
#
loop_
_entity_poly.entity_id
_entity_poly.type
_entity_poly.pdbx_seq_one_letter_code
_entity_poly.pdbx_strand_id
1 'polypeptide(L)'
;MNRLILIGNGFDLAHGLKTSYKDFIFWYLDECFNKAGMSANGQFYEDEFIRVEILEHYRLMNLARNAGEEGISKYLYDKGELRNYLDYKYDQTYISPTNIKKYNFVSESLAHVILLKSKFFKNLLYTCLDCGWVDIEQEYFNTLKKFNDKQNSHDPDYIRTLNKNFNFLKNKLEEYLIPQDRQFDQRLNFQLVKQLGQEFNIHDFDPSIAENELRAKLGKDDSIPYVNKVYILNFNYTDTFYNYIKEVKSNTFSKIEINHIHGQLNDLDNPIIFGFGDEHDKDYAQFEEIGNNTLFEHVKSYHYLKTSNYRNLIRFLNEGYYQVFVVGHSCGLSDRTMFKEIFDHENCKSVKILHHKRADGTTDFFDKTINLGRHFTDKGRMRKLIVNFNEADAIPQFEK
;
A
#
# COMPACT_ATOMS: atom_id res chain seq x y z
N MET A 1 -11.10 -18.37 22.11
CA MET A 1 -9.96 -17.98 21.28
C MET A 1 -10.34 -16.80 20.39
N ASN A 2 -9.38 -15.95 20.01
CA ASN A 2 -9.64 -14.73 19.28
C ASN A 2 -9.24 -14.87 17.79
N ARG A 3 -9.72 -13.97 16.93
CA ARG A 3 -9.30 -13.84 15.55
C ARG A 3 -8.78 -12.44 15.27
N LEU A 4 -7.58 -12.34 14.70
CA LEU A 4 -7.00 -11.11 14.18
C LEU A 4 -7.15 -11.11 12.65
N ILE A 5 -7.79 -10.09 12.10
CA ILE A 5 -7.93 -9.93 10.64
C ILE A 5 -7.08 -8.76 10.19
N LEU A 6 -6.09 -9.02 9.34
CA LEU A 6 -5.24 -8.01 8.73
C LEU A 6 -5.85 -7.62 7.38
N ILE A 7 -6.33 -6.39 7.27
CA ILE A 7 -6.91 -5.86 6.02
C ILE A 7 -5.87 -4.98 5.34
N GLY A 8 -5.57 -5.27 4.07
CA GLY A 8 -4.67 -4.45 3.26
C GLY A 8 -5.27 -4.11 1.90
N ASN A 9 -4.54 -3.35 1.08
CA ASN A 9 -5.03 -2.75 -0.17
C ASN A 9 -5.65 -3.75 -1.17
N GLY A 10 -5.20 -5.01 -1.17
CA GLY A 10 -5.82 -6.05 -1.99
C GLY A 10 -7.29 -6.31 -1.66
N PHE A 11 -7.76 -5.93 -0.45
CA PHE A 11 -9.18 -5.94 -0.10
C PHE A 11 -9.95 -4.89 -0.91
N ASP A 12 -9.46 -3.66 -0.94
CA ASP A 12 -10.06 -2.56 -1.72
C ASP A 12 -10.08 -2.88 -3.21
N LEU A 13 -8.97 -3.40 -3.73
CA LEU A 13 -8.85 -3.83 -5.14
C LEU A 13 -9.85 -4.94 -5.49
N ALA A 14 -10.08 -5.90 -4.57
CA ALA A 14 -11.09 -6.95 -4.76
C ALA A 14 -12.52 -6.39 -4.84
N HIS A 15 -12.76 -5.22 -4.28
CA HIS A 15 -14.01 -4.46 -4.35
C HIS A 15 -14.08 -3.50 -5.55
N GLY A 16 -13.09 -3.54 -6.45
CA GLY A 16 -13.06 -2.74 -7.66
C GLY A 16 -12.61 -1.29 -7.46
N LEU A 17 -12.15 -0.92 -6.25
CA LEU A 17 -11.57 0.41 -6.02
C LEU A 17 -10.21 0.52 -6.71
N LYS A 18 -9.94 1.68 -7.28
CA LYS A 18 -8.64 1.98 -7.88
C LYS A 18 -7.70 2.56 -6.82
N THR A 19 -7.20 1.72 -5.91
CA THR A 19 -6.36 2.15 -4.78
C THR A 19 -4.91 1.69 -4.90
N SER A 20 -4.50 1.18 -6.07
CA SER A 20 -3.10 0.83 -6.29
C SER A 20 -2.23 2.08 -6.46
N TYR A 21 -0.97 2.00 -6.06
CA TYR A 21 0.00 3.09 -6.33
C TYR A 21 0.18 3.38 -7.82
N LYS A 22 -0.02 2.39 -8.69
CA LYS A 22 0.00 2.58 -10.14
C LYS A 22 -1.17 3.45 -10.61
N ASP A 23 -2.38 3.19 -10.14
CA ASP A 23 -3.56 4.00 -10.44
C ASP A 23 -3.37 5.44 -9.95
N PHE A 24 -2.82 5.60 -8.74
CA PHE A 24 -2.46 6.90 -8.18
C PHE A 24 -1.44 7.67 -9.05
N ILE A 25 -0.36 7.02 -9.49
CA ILE A 25 0.66 7.67 -10.33
C ILE A 25 0.07 8.13 -11.67
N PHE A 26 -0.79 7.31 -12.30
CA PHE A 26 -1.45 7.70 -13.54
C PHE A 26 -2.42 8.85 -13.34
N TRP A 27 -3.23 8.80 -12.28
CA TRP A 27 -4.10 9.92 -11.91
C TRP A 27 -3.30 11.20 -11.69
N TYR A 28 -2.17 11.13 -10.96
CA TYR A 28 -1.33 12.29 -10.70
C TYR A 28 -0.78 12.92 -11.99
N LEU A 29 -0.31 12.11 -12.93
CA LEU A 29 0.16 12.59 -14.23
C LEU A 29 -0.99 13.24 -15.02
N ASP A 30 -2.17 12.62 -15.04
CA ASP A 30 -3.35 13.14 -15.73
C ASP A 30 -3.83 14.46 -15.12
N GLU A 31 -3.81 14.60 -13.80
CA GLU A 31 -4.06 15.88 -13.11
C GLU A 31 -3.09 16.99 -13.56
N CYS A 32 -1.81 16.65 -13.72
CA CYS A 32 -0.82 17.60 -14.19
C CYS A 32 -1.05 18.00 -15.65
N PHE A 33 -1.47 17.09 -16.52
CA PHE A 33 -1.88 17.41 -17.89
C PHE A 33 -3.10 18.33 -17.93
N ASN A 34 -4.11 18.03 -17.13
CA ASN A 34 -5.32 18.84 -17.03
C ASN A 34 -5.01 20.24 -16.54
N LYS A 35 -4.20 20.39 -15.49
CA LYS A 35 -3.77 21.70 -14.95
C LYS A 35 -2.93 22.50 -15.96
N ALA A 36 -2.05 21.84 -16.71
CA ALA A 36 -1.30 22.49 -17.77
C ALA A 36 -2.24 23.03 -18.87
N GLY A 37 -3.24 22.23 -19.29
CA GLY A 37 -4.23 22.63 -20.29
C GLY A 37 -5.16 23.77 -19.86
N MET A 38 -5.44 23.88 -18.56
CA MET A 38 -6.29 24.91 -17.98
C MET A 38 -5.55 26.15 -17.52
N SER A 39 -4.19 26.18 -17.59
CA SER A 39 -3.42 27.32 -17.12
C SER A 39 -3.76 28.58 -17.93
N ALA A 40 -3.77 29.75 -17.27
CA ALA A 40 -4.14 31.03 -17.90
C ALA A 40 -3.24 31.40 -19.12
N ASN A 41 -2.02 30.86 -19.15
CA ASN A 41 -1.10 30.97 -20.28
C ASN A 41 -1.16 29.77 -21.23
N GLY A 42 -1.99 28.74 -20.92
CA GLY A 42 -2.32 27.60 -21.77
C GLY A 42 -1.15 26.67 -22.12
N GLN A 43 0.00 26.74 -21.45
CA GLN A 43 1.21 26.11 -21.94
C GLN A 43 1.95 25.22 -20.94
N PHE A 44 1.86 25.44 -19.62
CA PHE A 44 2.56 24.58 -18.66
C PHE A 44 1.93 24.56 -17.27
N TYR A 45 2.20 23.47 -16.55
CA TYR A 45 2.00 23.30 -15.11
C TYR A 45 3.30 22.83 -14.47
N GLU A 46 3.58 23.29 -13.25
CA GLU A 46 4.77 22.90 -12.51
C GLU A 46 4.47 22.76 -11.02
N ASP A 47 5.01 21.69 -10.40
CA ASP A 47 4.98 21.45 -8.96
C ASP A 47 6.33 20.91 -8.42
N GLU A 48 6.32 20.25 -7.25
CA GLU A 48 7.51 19.68 -6.63
C GLU A 48 8.15 18.55 -7.45
N PHE A 49 7.35 17.79 -8.19
CA PHE A 49 7.82 16.58 -8.87
C PHE A 49 8.10 16.76 -10.33
N ILE A 50 7.24 17.48 -11.00
CA ILE A 50 7.25 17.55 -12.45
C ILE A 50 6.94 18.96 -12.97
N ARG A 51 7.34 19.17 -14.20
CA ARG A 51 6.83 20.24 -15.06
C ARG A 51 6.28 19.62 -16.34
N VAL A 52 5.05 19.93 -16.69
CA VAL A 52 4.40 19.53 -17.94
C VAL A 52 4.31 20.74 -18.83
N GLU A 53 4.86 20.65 -20.05
CA GLU A 53 4.72 21.66 -21.10
C GLU A 53 3.88 21.12 -22.25
N ILE A 54 2.86 21.87 -22.65
CA ILE A 54 2.01 21.53 -23.79
C ILE A 54 2.62 22.17 -25.04
N LEU A 55 3.08 21.33 -25.95
CA LEU A 55 3.66 21.77 -27.22
C LEU A 55 2.59 22.04 -28.27
N GLU A 56 1.56 21.18 -28.33
CA GLU A 56 0.44 21.31 -29.26
C GLU A 56 -0.89 20.95 -28.59
N HIS A 57 -1.68 21.96 -28.28
CA HIS A 57 -2.97 21.80 -27.59
C HIS A 57 -3.94 20.88 -28.32
N TYR A 58 -4.01 20.99 -29.65
CA TYR A 58 -4.91 20.14 -30.46
C TYR A 58 -4.55 18.66 -30.37
N ARG A 59 -3.28 18.31 -30.33
CA ARG A 59 -2.83 16.91 -30.17
C ARG A 59 -3.14 16.38 -28.77
N LEU A 60 -2.97 17.20 -27.73
CA LEU A 60 -3.34 16.84 -26.38
C LEU A 60 -4.83 16.52 -26.27
N MET A 61 -5.69 17.34 -26.88
CA MET A 61 -7.14 17.12 -26.92
C MET A 61 -7.51 15.82 -27.67
N ASN A 62 -6.79 15.49 -28.74
CA ASN A 62 -7.00 14.22 -29.45
C ASN A 62 -6.54 13.02 -28.62
N LEU A 63 -5.41 13.13 -27.90
CA LEU A 63 -4.99 12.09 -26.95
C LEU A 63 -6.03 11.89 -25.85
N ALA A 64 -6.52 12.96 -25.24
CA ALA A 64 -7.56 12.92 -24.22
C ALA A 64 -8.86 12.24 -24.73
N ARG A 65 -9.27 12.58 -25.98
CA ARG A 65 -10.43 11.95 -26.62
C ARG A 65 -10.21 10.44 -26.85
N ASN A 66 -9.03 10.05 -27.30
CA ASN A 66 -8.70 8.63 -27.56
C ASN A 66 -8.55 7.83 -26.25
N ALA A 67 -8.07 8.45 -25.19
CA ALA A 67 -7.93 7.85 -23.87
C ALA A 67 -9.28 7.66 -23.16
N GLY A 68 -10.27 8.52 -23.45
CA GLY A 68 -11.58 8.46 -22.81
C GLY A 68 -11.50 8.57 -21.30
N GLU A 69 -12.27 7.75 -20.58
CA GLU A 69 -12.32 7.73 -19.12
C GLU A 69 -11.09 7.10 -18.46
N GLU A 70 -10.25 6.39 -19.20
CA GLU A 70 -9.06 5.74 -18.64
C GLU A 70 -7.91 6.71 -18.35
N GLY A 71 -7.93 7.90 -18.95
CA GLY A 71 -6.90 8.92 -18.82
C GLY A 71 -5.72 8.74 -19.80
N ILE A 72 -5.04 9.87 -20.08
CA ILE A 72 -3.95 9.93 -21.07
C ILE A 72 -2.78 9.03 -20.65
N SER A 73 -2.41 9.07 -19.38
CA SER A 73 -1.24 8.35 -18.85
C SER A 73 -1.40 6.84 -18.99
N LYS A 74 -2.57 6.30 -18.63
CA LYS A 74 -2.84 4.88 -18.78
C LYS A 74 -2.89 4.47 -20.26
N TYR A 75 -3.57 5.26 -21.10
CA TYR A 75 -3.64 5.03 -22.54
C TYR A 75 -2.25 4.96 -23.20
N LEU A 76 -1.35 5.90 -22.87
CA LEU A 76 0.02 5.91 -23.37
C LEU A 76 0.84 4.74 -22.81
N TYR A 77 0.62 4.37 -21.55
CA TYR A 77 1.27 3.21 -20.94
C TYR A 77 0.89 1.91 -21.65
N ASP A 78 -0.39 1.68 -21.87
CA ASP A 78 -0.89 0.45 -22.51
C ASP A 78 -0.41 0.32 -23.97
N LYS A 79 -0.09 1.44 -24.62
CA LYS A 79 0.55 1.47 -25.93
C LYS A 79 2.08 1.36 -25.89
N GLY A 80 2.69 1.35 -24.71
CA GLY A 80 4.15 1.39 -24.56
C GLY A 80 4.79 2.73 -24.94
N GLU A 81 4.00 3.80 -25.08
CA GLU A 81 4.44 5.11 -25.56
C GLU A 81 4.77 6.09 -24.42
N LEU A 82 4.27 5.88 -23.18
CA LEU A 82 4.43 6.83 -22.08
C LEU A 82 5.89 7.22 -21.82
N ARG A 83 6.81 6.27 -21.95
CA ARG A 83 8.26 6.53 -21.77
C ARG A 83 8.82 7.56 -22.76
N ASN A 84 8.31 7.59 -23.98
CA ASN A 84 8.80 8.53 -25.01
C ASN A 84 8.62 10.00 -24.56
N TYR A 85 7.63 10.27 -23.70
CA TYR A 85 7.36 11.58 -23.14
C TYR A 85 8.22 11.92 -21.92
N LEU A 86 8.78 10.90 -21.24
CA LEU A 86 9.55 11.03 -20.00
C LEU A 86 11.06 11.06 -20.25
N ASP A 87 11.56 10.31 -21.23
CA ASP A 87 12.99 10.13 -21.50
C ASP A 87 13.56 11.22 -22.42
N TYR A 88 12.77 12.24 -22.70
CA TYR A 88 13.22 13.35 -23.52
C TYR A 88 14.42 14.03 -22.85
N LYS A 89 15.61 13.94 -23.48
CA LYS A 89 16.83 14.61 -23.02
C LYS A 89 16.67 16.12 -23.24
N TYR A 90 16.20 16.77 -22.21
CA TYR A 90 16.16 18.21 -22.16
C TYR A 90 17.57 18.71 -21.85
N ASP A 91 18.20 19.40 -22.78
CA ASP A 91 19.43 20.15 -22.51
C ASP A 91 19.03 21.36 -21.69
N GLN A 92 19.28 21.32 -20.36
CA GLN A 92 18.90 22.37 -19.41
C GLN A 92 19.48 23.77 -19.73
N THR A 93 20.41 23.86 -20.66
CA THR A 93 21.08 25.11 -21.02
C THR A 93 20.25 26.06 -21.91
N TYR A 94 19.05 25.65 -22.38
CA TYR A 94 18.31 26.42 -23.39
C TYR A 94 16.81 26.58 -23.15
N ILE A 95 16.35 26.79 -21.91
CA ILE A 95 14.95 27.19 -21.69
C ILE A 95 14.80 28.69 -21.72
N SER A 96 14.60 29.23 -22.90
CA SER A 96 13.95 30.54 -23.08
C SER A 96 12.60 30.31 -23.77
N PRO A 97 11.51 30.95 -23.32
CA PRO A 97 10.19 30.84 -23.97
C PRO A 97 10.21 31.16 -25.47
N THR A 98 11.25 31.88 -25.92
CA THR A 98 11.46 32.30 -27.32
C THR A 98 12.16 31.22 -28.17
N ASN A 99 12.71 30.15 -27.59
CA ASN A 99 13.50 29.14 -28.31
C ASN A 99 12.73 27.84 -28.61
N ILE A 100 11.41 27.76 -28.38
CA ILE A 100 10.55 26.62 -28.71
C ILE A 100 10.67 26.19 -30.18
N LYS A 101 11.05 27.07 -31.08
CA LYS A 101 11.24 26.78 -32.51
C LYS A 101 12.46 25.91 -32.85
N LYS A 102 13.38 25.66 -31.92
CA LYS A 102 14.58 24.81 -32.16
C LYS A 102 14.35 23.32 -31.90
N TYR A 103 13.19 22.93 -31.38
CA TYR A 103 12.85 21.53 -31.10
C TYR A 103 12.37 20.76 -32.33
N ASN A 104 12.50 21.28 -33.52
CA ASN A 104 12.00 20.69 -34.77
C ASN A 104 12.69 19.36 -35.17
N PHE A 105 13.56 18.77 -34.35
CA PHE A 105 14.33 17.59 -34.77
C PHE A 105 14.04 16.29 -34.02
N VAL A 106 13.20 16.28 -32.95
CA VAL A 106 12.93 15.06 -32.19
C VAL A 106 11.44 14.86 -32.03
N SER A 107 10.84 14.24 -32.99
CA SER A 107 9.46 13.80 -33.15
C SER A 107 8.43 14.93 -33.33
N GLU A 108 8.00 15.09 -34.56
CA GLU A 108 6.77 15.79 -34.97
C GLU A 108 5.49 15.23 -34.32
N SER A 109 5.65 14.25 -33.39
CA SER A 109 4.54 13.49 -32.78
C SER A 109 4.20 13.87 -31.35
N LEU A 110 5.06 14.58 -30.58
CA LEU A 110 4.80 14.85 -29.17
C LEU A 110 3.82 16.01 -28.97
N ALA A 111 2.72 15.73 -28.24
CA ALA A 111 1.73 16.74 -27.85
C ALA A 111 2.17 17.56 -26.63
N HIS A 112 3.03 16.99 -25.78
CA HIS A 112 3.50 17.57 -24.52
C HIS A 112 4.84 16.95 -24.11
N VAL A 113 5.50 17.57 -23.14
CA VAL A 113 6.76 17.11 -22.54
C VAL A 113 6.63 17.12 -21.03
N ILE A 114 7.11 16.07 -20.38
CA ILE A 114 7.17 15.92 -18.92
C ILE A 114 8.64 16.02 -18.49
N LEU A 115 8.94 17.05 -17.69
CA LEU A 115 10.23 17.21 -17.04
C LEU A 115 10.14 16.68 -15.60
N LEU A 116 10.92 15.66 -15.29
CA LEU A 116 10.99 15.08 -13.95
C LEU A 116 11.99 15.88 -13.10
N LYS A 117 11.48 16.67 -12.15
CA LYS A 117 12.27 17.52 -11.24
C LYS A 117 12.79 16.74 -10.04
N SER A 118 11.99 15.82 -9.53
CA SER A 118 12.33 15.00 -8.37
C SER A 118 12.98 13.69 -8.79
N LYS A 119 14.21 13.44 -8.32
CA LYS A 119 14.88 12.14 -8.50
C LYS A 119 14.14 11.00 -7.80
N PHE A 120 13.54 11.27 -6.65
CA PHE A 120 12.73 10.32 -5.92
C PHE A 120 11.50 9.91 -6.74
N PHE A 121 10.70 10.88 -7.22
CA PHE A 121 9.53 10.60 -8.03
C PHE A 121 9.89 9.94 -9.37
N LYS A 122 11.01 10.34 -9.98
CA LYS A 122 11.54 9.68 -11.18
C LYS A 122 11.74 8.18 -10.95
N ASN A 123 12.40 7.80 -9.86
CA ASN A 123 12.64 6.38 -9.54
C ASN A 123 11.32 5.63 -9.35
N LEU A 124 10.36 6.22 -8.61
CA LEU A 124 9.03 5.64 -8.41
C LEU A 124 8.32 5.37 -9.74
N LEU A 125 8.31 6.38 -10.61
CA LEU A 125 7.65 6.29 -11.91
C LEU A 125 8.27 5.21 -12.78
N TYR A 126 9.60 5.16 -12.90
CA TYR A 126 10.26 4.13 -13.71
C TYR A 126 10.06 2.73 -13.14
N THR A 127 10.15 2.55 -11.81
CA THR A 127 9.86 1.26 -11.17
C THR A 127 8.42 0.81 -11.46
N CYS A 128 7.47 1.74 -11.37
CA CYS A 128 6.07 1.46 -11.70
C CYS A 128 5.90 1.03 -13.17
N LEU A 129 6.58 1.72 -14.10
CA LEU A 129 6.50 1.40 -15.52
C LEU A 129 7.17 0.07 -15.88
N ASP A 130 8.27 -0.30 -15.19
CA ASP A 130 9.02 -1.53 -15.45
C ASP A 130 8.35 -2.76 -14.86
N CYS A 131 7.91 -2.65 -13.61
CA CYS A 131 7.39 -3.78 -12.84
C CYS A 131 5.85 -3.84 -12.82
N GLY A 132 5.17 -2.79 -13.31
CA GLY A 132 3.73 -2.64 -13.19
C GLY A 132 3.24 -2.42 -11.75
N TRP A 133 4.17 -2.28 -10.81
CA TRP A 133 3.95 -2.14 -9.38
C TRP A 133 5.11 -1.38 -8.72
N VAL A 134 4.83 -0.66 -7.64
CA VAL A 134 5.84 0.01 -6.83
C VAL A 134 5.39 0.05 -5.37
N ASP A 135 6.34 -0.11 -4.45
CA ASP A 135 6.16 0.18 -3.02
C ASP A 135 6.83 1.53 -2.74
N ILE A 136 6.00 2.54 -2.57
CA ILE A 136 6.43 3.93 -2.38
C ILE A 136 7.22 4.08 -1.07
N GLU A 137 6.78 3.43 -0.01
CA GLU A 137 7.40 3.50 1.31
C GLU A 137 8.78 2.83 1.29
N GLN A 138 8.90 1.69 0.61
CA GLN A 138 10.17 0.99 0.43
C GLN A 138 11.13 1.82 -0.43
N GLU A 139 10.65 2.47 -1.50
CA GLU A 139 11.51 3.30 -2.36
C GLU A 139 11.98 4.56 -1.62
N TYR A 140 11.14 5.15 -0.76
CA TYR A 140 11.57 6.23 0.12
C TYR A 140 12.74 5.76 1.01
N PHE A 141 12.62 4.63 1.67
CA PHE A 141 13.67 4.09 2.52
C PHE A 141 14.93 3.71 1.74
N ASN A 142 14.79 3.11 0.56
CA ASN A 142 15.92 2.82 -0.33
C ASN A 142 16.66 4.10 -0.76
N THR A 143 15.92 5.19 -0.96
CA THR A 143 16.50 6.50 -1.28
C THR A 143 17.16 7.11 -0.07
N LEU A 144 16.57 6.98 1.12
CA LEU A 144 17.16 7.43 2.38
C LEU A 144 18.48 6.72 2.69
N LYS A 145 18.56 5.40 2.44
CA LYS A 145 19.81 4.63 2.62
C LYS A 145 20.98 5.13 1.78
N LYS A 146 20.71 5.69 0.59
CA LYS A 146 21.75 6.29 -0.26
C LYS A 146 22.46 7.50 0.38
N PHE A 147 21.88 8.06 1.45
CA PHE A 147 22.53 9.11 2.24
C PHE A 147 23.82 8.60 2.92
N ASN A 148 23.86 7.31 3.30
CA ASN A 148 25.07 6.69 3.88
C ASN A 148 26.15 6.39 2.84
N ASP A 149 25.85 6.47 1.53
CA ASP A 149 26.83 6.27 0.49
C ASP A 149 27.82 7.44 0.46
N LYS A 150 29.13 7.12 0.36
CA LYS A 150 30.24 8.10 0.39
C LYS A 150 30.12 9.26 -0.61
N GLN A 151 29.29 9.11 -1.66
CA GLN A 151 29.06 10.15 -2.69
C GLN A 151 28.05 11.21 -2.28
N ASN A 152 27.16 10.91 -1.33
CA ASN A 152 26.10 11.81 -0.86
C ASN A 152 26.27 12.15 0.63
N SER A 153 27.39 11.73 1.24
CA SER A 153 27.63 11.87 2.67
C SER A 153 27.61 13.32 3.10
N HIS A 154 26.63 13.66 3.94
CA HIS A 154 26.53 14.88 4.75
C HIS A 154 25.89 16.11 4.10
N ASP A 155 25.13 15.97 3.01
CA ASP A 155 24.30 17.07 2.55
C ASP A 155 22.94 17.08 3.35
N PRO A 156 22.78 17.97 4.34
CA PRO A 156 21.54 18.07 5.11
C PRO A 156 20.32 18.44 4.22
N ASP A 157 20.56 19.10 3.10
CA ASP A 157 19.51 19.55 2.19
C ASP A 157 18.97 18.36 1.37
N TYR A 158 19.77 17.31 1.16
CA TYR A 158 19.31 16.09 0.51
C TYR A 158 18.15 15.42 1.28
N ILE A 159 18.30 15.21 2.60
CA ILE A 159 17.28 14.57 3.43
C ILE A 159 16.04 15.46 3.51
N ARG A 160 16.22 16.77 3.73
CA ARG A 160 15.10 17.72 3.78
C ARG A 160 14.31 17.73 2.48
N THR A 161 15.01 17.70 1.34
CA THR A 161 14.38 17.63 0.02
C THR A 161 13.62 16.31 -0.16
N LEU A 162 14.20 15.17 0.24
CA LEU A 162 13.54 13.87 0.20
C LEU A 162 12.27 13.87 1.06
N ASN A 163 12.35 14.34 2.31
CA ASN A 163 11.21 14.42 3.21
C ASN A 163 10.11 15.34 2.68
N LYS A 164 10.49 16.50 2.10
CA LYS A 164 9.55 17.42 1.44
C LYS A 164 8.84 16.74 0.26
N ASN A 165 9.59 16.03 -0.57
CA ASN A 165 9.04 15.26 -1.68
C ASN A 165 8.07 14.17 -1.19
N PHE A 166 8.44 13.46 -0.13
CA PHE A 166 7.62 12.39 0.44
C PHE A 166 6.32 12.94 1.06
N ASN A 167 6.39 14.07 1.78
CA ASN A 167 5.22 14.77 2.29
C ASN A 167 4.30 15.27 1.15
N PHE A 168 4.87 15.80 0.08
CA PHE A 168 4.09 16.23 -1.10
C PHE A 168 3.35 15.03 -1.71
N LEU A 169 4.05 13.90 -1.87
CA LEU A 169 3.44 12.67 -2.40
C LEU A 169 2.31 12.15 -1.50
N LYS A 170 2.52 12.14 -0.17
CA LYS A 170 1.49 11.76 0.80
C LYS A 170 0.22 12.61 0.61
N ASN A 171 0.36 13.93 0.53
CA ASN A 171 -0.79 14.83 0.35
C ASN A 171 -1.51 14.56 -0.99
N LYS A 172 -0.77 14.27 -2.07
CA LYS A 172 -1.36 13.89 -3.35
C LYS A 172 -2.07 12.54 -3.30
N LEU A 173 -1.54 11.59 -2.53
CA LEU A 173 -2.20 10.30 -2.31
C LEU A 173 -3.52 10.48 -1.54
N GLU A 174 -3.56 11.32 -0.52
CA GLU A 174 -4.79 11.66 0.21
C GLU A 174 -5.83 12.31 -0.73
N GLU A 175 -5.42 13.29 -1.55
CA GLU A 175 -6.29 13.92 -2.57
C GLU A 175 -6.89 12.88 -3.53
N TYR A 176 -6.10 11.88 -3.92
CA TYR A 176 -6.53 10.79 -4.81
C TYR A 176 -7.51 9.83 -4.15
N LEU A 177 -7.24 9.43 -2.92
CA LEU A 177 -8.00 8.37 -2.24
C LEU A 177 -9.36 8.84 -1.72
N ILE A 178 -9.50 10.12 -1.33
CA ILE A 178 -10.76 10.66 -0.79
C ILE A 178 -11.96 10.44 -1.74
N PRO A 179 -11.88 10.72 -3.07
CA PRO A 179 -12.96 10.40 -3.99
C PRO A 179 -13.22 8.90 -4.15
N GLN A 180 -12.17 8.06 -4.11
CA GLN A 180 -12.29 6.61 -4.23
C GLN A 180 -13.12 6.02 -3.07
N ASP A 181 -12.82 6.44 -1.84
CA ASP A 181 -13.52 6.01 -0.63
C ASP A 181 -15.02 6.40 -0.67
N ARG A 182 -15.34 7.61 -1.15
CA ARG A 182 -16.72 8.09 -1.28
C ARG A 182 -17.53 7.39 -2.37
N GLN A 183 -16.88 6.89 -3.41
CA GLN A 183 -17.52 6.21 -4.54
C GLN A 183 -17.74 4.72 -4.30
N PHE A 184 -17.28 4.21 -3.15
CA PHE A 184 -17.43 2.81 -2.83
C PHE A 184 -18.91 2.40 -2.83
N ASP A 185 -19.28 1.48 -3.73
CA ASP A 185 -20.57 0.82 -3.74
C ASP A 185 -20.65 -0.12 -2.53
N GLN A 186 -21.61 0.15 -1.64
CA GLN A 186 -21.78 -0.55 -0.37
C GLN A 186 -22.21 -2.02 -0.52
N ARG A 187 -22.14 -2.60 -1.71
CA ARG A 187 -22.43 -4.02 -1.92
C ARG A 187 -21.47 -4.90 -1.14
N LEU A 188 -22.02 -5.90 -0.46
CA LEU A 188 -21.24 -6.87 0.29
C LEU A 188 -21.05 -8.15 -0.55
N ASN A 189 -19.85 -8.70 -0.48
CA ASN A 189 -19.61 -10.04 -0.99
C ASN A 189 -19.92 -11.06 0.10
N PHE A 190 -21.05 -11.75 -0.01
CA PHE A 190 -21.52 -12.72 1.00
C PHE A 190 -20.58 -13.95 1.14
N GLN A 191 -19.85 -14.30 0.08
CA GLN A 191 -18.83 -15.36 0.20
C GLN A 191 -17.70 -14.91 1.10
N LEU A 192 -17.25 -13.65 0.99
CA LEU A 192 -16.24 -13.10 1.87
C LEU A 192 -16.75 -12.98 3.31
N VAL A 193 -18.00 -12.54 3.53
CA VAL A 193 -18.62 -12.55 4.86
C VAL A 193 -18.54 -13.94 5.48
N LYS A 194 -18.89 -14.98 4.70
CA LYS A 194 -18.82 -16.38 5.15
C LYS A 194 -17.37 -16.82 5.45
N GLN A 195 -16.40 -16.44 4.61
CA GLN A 195 -14.98 -16.76 4.85
C GLN A 195 -14.46 -16.09 6.13
N LEU A 196 -14.79 -14.82 6.35
CA LEU A 196 -14.38 -14.09 7.56
C LEU A 196 -15.05 -14.64 8.82
N GLY A 197 -16.30 -15.09 8.68
CA GLY A 197 -17.13 -15.66 9.75
C GLY A 197 -16.94 -17.15 9.98
N GLN A 198 -16.07 -17.84 9.21
CA GLN A 198 -15.89 -19.29 9.36
C GLN A 198 -15.43 -19.69 10.78
N GLU A 199 -15.85 -20.84 11.22
CA GLU A 199 -15.42 -21.43 12.49
C GLU A 199 -13.93 -21.80 12.46
N PHE A 200 -13.37 -22.04 13.64
CA PHE A 200 -12.01 -22.55 13.71
C PHE A 200 -11.94 -24.00 13.21
N ASN A 201 -11.02 -24.25 12.27
CA ASN A 201 -10.67 -25.60 11.90
C ASN A 201 -9.44 -26.04 12.71
N ILE A 202 -9.55 -27.13 13.48
CA ILE A 202 -8.47 -27.58 14.34
C ILE A 202 -7.18 -27.89 13.55
N HIS A 203 -7.30 -28.28 12.28
CA HIS A 203 -6.18 -28.57 11.40
C HIS A 203 -5.43 -27.33 10.91
N ASP A 204 -5.98 -26.12 11.14
CA ASP A 204 -5.34 -24.85 10.80
C ASP A 204 -4.33 -24.39 11.88
N PHE A 205 -4.23 -25.10 13.00
CA PHE A 205 -3.41 -24.71 14.14
C PHE A 205 -2.06 -25.44 14.19
N ASP A 206 -1.13 -24.89 15.00
CA ASP A 206 0.17 -25.49 15.24
C ASP A 206 0.00 -26.95 15.69
N PRO A 207 0.47 -27.93 14.92
CA PRO A 207 0.28 -29.35 15.23
C PRO A 207 1.05 -29.83 16.48
N SER A 208 1.92 -28.99 17.03
CA SER A 208 2.62 -29.28 18.30
C SER A 208 1.76 -28.99 19.53
N ILE A 209 0.61 -28.30 19.37
CA ILE A 209 -0.33 -28.07 20.46
C ILE A 209 -1.19 -29.33 20.64
N ALA A 210 -1.25 -29.87 21.86
CA ALA A 210 -2.11 -30.99 22.12
C ALA A 210 -3.57 -30.71 21.78
N GLU A 211 -4.22 -31.58 21.05
CA GLU A 211 -5.60 -31.39 20.59
C GLU A 211 -6.55 -31.09 21.76
N ASN A 212 -6.38 -31.75 22.91
CA ASN A 212 -7.18 -31.51 24.10
C ASN A 212 -6.98 -30.10 24.67
N GLU A 213 -5.73 -29.56 24.63
CA GLU A 213 -5.45 -28.19 25.05
C GLU A 213 -6.12 -27.19 24.11
N LEU A 214 -6.03 -27.45 22.80
CA LEU A 214 -6.65 -26.61 21.81
C LEU A 214 -8.18 -26.62 21.94
N ARG A 215 -8.80 -27.80 22.13
CA ARG A 215 -10.24 -27.93 22.38
C ARG A 215 -10.67 -27.19 23.64
N ALA A 216 -9.91 -27.29 24.73
CA ALA A 216 -10.19 -26.58 25.98
C ALA A 216 -10.12 -25.03 25.82
N LYS A 217 -9.27 -24.52 24.90
CA LYS A 217 -9.14 -23.09 24.61
C LYS A 217 -10.15 -22.60 23.58
N LEU A 218 -10.60 -23.45 22.66
CA LEU A 218 -11.58 -23.12 21.63
C LEU A 218 -13.02 -23.08 22.15
N GLY A 219 -13.38 -23.88 23.13
CA GLY A 219 -14.73 -23.87 23.71
C GLY A 219 -14.97 -25.07 24.60
N LYS A 220 -15.95 -24.98 25.49
CA LYS A 220 -16.39 -26.07 26.36
C LYS A 220 -17.36 -26.96 25.62
N ASP A 221 -17.20 -28.25 25.85
CA ASP A 221 -18.01 -29.36 25.32
C ASP A 221 -17.94 -29.51 23.78
N ASP A 222 -18.22 -30.69 23.28
CA ASP A 222 -18.21 -31.15 21.88
C ASP A 222 -18.89 -30.23 20.85
N SER A 223 -19.23 -29.01 21.24
CA SER A 223 -19.75 -27.94 20.41
C SER A 223 -18.63 -27.15 19.75
N ILE A 224 -18.86 -26.78 18.54
CA ILE A 224 -18.12 -25.96 17.58
C ILE A 224 -17.22 -24.90 18.24
N PRO A 225 -15.93 -24.84 17.89
CA PRO A 225 -15.01 -23.84 18.42
C PRO A 225 -15.49 -22.43 18.15
N TYR A 226 -15.86 -21.67 19.17
CA TYR A 226 -16.44 -20.36 19.06
C TYR A 226 -15.35 -19.26 19.02
N VAL A 227 -15.48 -18.30 18.09
CA VAL A 227 -14.62 -17.12 18.07
C VAL A 227 -15.11 -16.10 19.10
N ASN A 228 -14.33 -15.90 20.18
CA ASN A 228 -14.74 -15.00 21.28
C ASN A 228 -14.73 -13.53 20.84
N LYS A 229 -13.68 -13.11 20.13
CA LYS A 229 -13.45 -11.73 19.70
C LYS A 229 -12.80 -11.72 18.33
N VAL A 230 -13.28 -10.85 17.47
CA VAL A 230 -12.63 -10.49 16.21
C VAL A 230 -12.02 -9.10 16.36
N TYR A 231 -10.72 -9.01 16.11
CA TYR A 231 -9.99 -7.76 16.06
C TYR A 231 -9.53 -7.52 14.62
N ILE A 232 -9.96 -6.40 14.06
CA ILE A 232 -9.64 -6.01 12.69
C ILE A 232 -8.53 -4.97 12.74
N LEU A 233 -7.38 -5.31 12.21
CA LEU A 233 -6.27 -4.40 12.02
C LEU A 233 -6.30 -3.95 10.56
N ASN A 234 -6.82 -2.75 10.33
CA ASN A 234 -6.96 -2.15 9.02
C ASN A 234 -5.76 -1.30 8.68
N PHE A 235 -5.05 -1.68 7.61
CA PHE A 235 -3.90 -0.95 7.06
C PHE A 235 -4.32 0.01 5.93
N ASN A 236 -5.58 -0.12 5.45
CA ASN A 236 -6.11 0.80 4.43
C ASN A 236 -6.54 2.11 5.09
N TYR A 237 -6.41 3.18 4.36
CA TYR A 237 -6.89 4.51 4.78
C TYR A 237 -8.39 4.67 4.55
N THR A 238 -9.00 3.78 3.76
CA THR A 238 -10.40 3.74 3.38
C THR A 238 -11.27 3.02 4.40
N ASP A 239 -12.57 3.32 4.38
CA ASP A 239 -13.57 2.69 5.23
C ASP A 239 -14.29 1.49 4.57
N THR A 240 -13.75 0.95 3.49
CA THR A 240 -14.33 -0.14 2.69
C THR A 240 -14.77 -1.33 3.54
N PHE A 241 -13.96 -1.69 4.55
CA PHE A 241 -14.26 -2.82 5.43
C PHE A 241 -15.41 -2.55 6.40
N TYR A 242 -15.76 -1.29 6.69
CA TYR A 242 -16.76 -0.95 7.71
C TYR A 242 -18.13 -1.58 7.46
N ASN A 243 -18.51 -1.72 6.19
CA ASN A 243 -19.80 -2.32 5.82
C ASN A 243 -19.88 -3.81 6.19
N TYR A 244 -18.75 -4.52 6.17
CA TYR A 244 -18.67 -5.92 6.56
C TYR A 244 -18.90 -6.12 8.06
N ILE A 245 -18.56 -5.16 8.90
CA ILE A 245 -18.70 -5.27 10.37
C ILE A 245 -20.17 -5.49 10.77
N LYS A 246 -21.10 -4.81 10.10
CA LYS A 246 -22.54 -4.91 10.42
C LYS A 246 -23.08 -6.31 10.16
N GLU A 247 -22.72 -6.91 9.03
CA GLU A 247 -23.18 -8.25 8.63
C GLU A 247 -22.50 -9.35 9.45
N VAL A 248 -21.19 -9.22 9.67
CA VAL A 248 -20.42 -10.17 10.45
C VAL A 248 -20.87 -10.16 11.92
N LYS A 249 -21.23 -8.98 12.49
CA LYS A 249 -21.79 -8.86 13.85
C LYS A 249 -23.10 -9.61 14.04
N SER A 250 -23.96 -9.64 13.02
CA SER A 250 -25.34 -10.13 13.20
C SER A 250 -25.41 -11.64 13.42
N ASN A 251 -24.38 -12.41 13.01
CA ASN A 251 -24.52 -13.84 12.81
C ASN A 251 -23.52 -14.76 13.56
N THR A 252 -22.36 -14.27 14.04
CA THR A 252 -21.30 -15.21 14.44
C THR A 252 -20.41 -14.79 15.62
N PHE A 253 -20.32 -13.51 16.01
CA PHE A 253 -19.31 -13.07 16.98
C PHE A 253 -19.88 -12.25 18.13
N SER A 254 -19.33 -12.47 19.35
CA SER A 254 -19.73 -11.73 20.53
C SER A 254 -19.17 -10.30 20.54
N LYS A 255 -17.98 -10.08 19.98
CA LYS A 255 -17.30 -8.78 20.01
C LYS A 255 -16.45 -8.58 18.76
N ILE A 256 -16.64 -7.45 18.07
CA ILE A 256 -15.80 -6.99 16.96
C ILE A 256 -15.23 -5.63 17.29
N GLU A 257 -13.93 -5.48 17.15
CA GLU A 257 -13.21 -4.21 17.27
C GLU A 257 -12.44 -3.93 15.99
N ILE A 258 -12.41 -2.67 15.54
CA ILE A 258 -11.59 -2.23 14.42
C ILE A 258 -10.53 -1.25 14.90
N ASN A 259 -9.34 -1.37 14.33
CA ASN A 259 -8.20 -0.51 14.56
C ASN A 259 -7.61 -0.09 13.21
N HIS A 260 -7.72 1.18 12.85
CA HIS A 260 -7.10 1.76 11.68
C HIS A 260 -5.67 2.15 12.03
N ILE A 261 -4.77 1.18 11.95
CA ILE A 261 -3.39 1.31 12.45
C ILE A 261 -2.57 2.34 11.66
N HIS A 262 -2.88 2.53 10.39
CA HIS A 262 -2.25 3.54 9.53
C HIS A 262 -3.05 4.85 9.44
N GLY A 263 -4.06 5.04 10.30
CA GLY A 263 -4.93 6.21 10.26
C GLY A 263 -6.07 6.07 9.25
N GLN A 264 -6.85 7.15 9.12
CA GLN A 264 -8.04 7.21 8.24
C GLN A 264 -8.06 8.51 7.45
N LEU A 265 -8.64 8.47 6.25
CA LEU A 265 -8.90 9.66 5.45
C LEU A 265 -9.86 10.61 6.19
N ASN A 266 -9.55 11.90 6.15
CA ASN A 266 -10.35 12.97 6.76
C ASN A 266 -10.53 12.86 8.29
N ASP A 267 -9.72 12.10 9.01
CA ASP A 267 -9.75 12.00 10.47
C ASP A 267 -8.52 12.70 11.08
N LEU A 268 -8.76 13.84 11.76
CA LEU A 268 -7.69 14.62 12.40
C LEU A 268 -7.19 13.98 13.70
N ASP A 269 -8.01 13.16 14.35
CA ASP A 269 -7.65 12.45 15.58
C ASP A 269 -6.87 11.15 15.27
N ASN A 270 -7.01 10.65 14.05
CA ASN A 270 -6.29 9.48 13.55
C ASN A 270 -5.69 9.73 12.15
N PRO A 271 -4.76 10.69 12.01
CA PRO A 271 -4.23 11.11 10.73
C PRO A 271 -3.43 9.99 10.06
N ILE A 272 -3.37 10.01 8.74
CA ILE A 272 -2.64 9.01 7.95
C ILE A 272 -1.19 8.90 8.40
N ILE A 273 -0.76 7.68 8.69
CA ILE A 273 0.62 7.27 8.95
C ILE A 273 1.17 6.65 7.67
N PHE A 274 2.08 7.38 7.02
CA PHE A 274 2.72 6.99 5.77
C PHE A 274 4.22 7.09 5.94
N GLY A 275 4.95 5.98 5.70
CA GLY A 275 6.37 5.92 5.95
C GLY A 275 6.90 4.49 6.00
N PHE A 276 8.10 4.34 6.50
CA PHE A 276 8.80 3.07 6.58
C PHE A 276 8.88 2.58 8.04
N GLY A 277 8.69 1.27 8.27
CA GLY A 277 8.61 0.68 9.61
C GLY A 277 9.44 -0.60 9.77
N ASP A 278 10.66 -0.67 9.21
CA ASP A 278 11.59 -1.78 9.43
C ASP A 278 12.79 -1.37 10.29
N GLU A 279 12.64 -1.43 11.61
CA GLU A 279 13.71 -1.19 12.58
C GLU A 279 14.73 -2.35 12.63
N HIS A 280 14.46 -3.46 11.95
CA HIS A 280 15.36 -4.59 11.83
C HIS A 280 16.26 -4.52 10.59
N ASP A 281 16.13 -3.48 9.77
CA ASP A 281 17.08 -3.24 8.68
C ASP A 281 18.43 -2.80 9.25
N LYS A 282 19.51 -3.35 8.69
CA LYS A 282 20.88 -3.08 9.17
C LYS A 282 21.29 -1.60 9.06
N ASP A 283 20.71 -0.88 8.09
CA ASP A 283 21.00 0.54 7.88
C ASP A 283 20.28 1.42 8.90
N TYR A 284 19.21 0.92 9.54
CA TYR A 284 18.48 1.65 10.57
C TYR A 284 19.37 1.98 11.79
N ALA A 285 20.13 1.00 12.28
CA ALA A 285 21.07 1.23 13.40
C ALA A 285 22.13 2.29 13.06
N GLN A 286 22.60 2.36 11.81
CA GLN A 286 23.53 3.40 11.38
C GLN A 286 22.88 4.80 11.41
N PHE A 287 21.58 4.91 11.08
CA PHE A 287 20.87 6.19 11.19
C PHE A 287 20.77 6.65 12.65
N GLU A 288 20.56 5.75 13.60
CA GLU A 288 20.54 6.08 15.03
C GLU A 288 21.90 6.64 15.49
N GLU A 289 23.03 6.04 15.03
CA GLU A 289 24.37 6.51 15.36
C GLU A 289 24.68 7.92 14.82
N ILE A 290 24.09 8.32 13.67
CA ILE A 290 24.27 9.65 13.09
C ILE A 290 23.65 10.75 13.98
N GLY A 291 22.62 10.43 14.77
CA GLY A 291 21.96 11.38 15.68
C GLY A 291 21.20 12.52 14.98
N ASN A 292 20.81 12.34 13.71
CA ASN A 292 20.07 13.34 12.96
C ASN A 292 18.57 12.97 12.90
N ASN A 293 17.73 13.69 13.66
CA ASN A 293 16.31 13.42 13.76
C ASN A 293 15.54 13.51 12.42
N THR A 294 16.06 14.23 11.42
CA THR A 294 15.41 14.33 10.11
C THR A 294 15.41 13.00 9.35
N LEU A 295 16.29 12.06 9.68
CA LEU A 295 16.30 10.70 9.15
C LEU A 295 15.07 9.88 9.57
N PHE A 296 14.47 10.25 10.70
CA PHE A 296 13.37 9.51 11.33
C PHE A 296 12.01 10.15 11.11
N GLU A 297 11.93 11.25 10.34
CA GLU A 297 10.69 12.03 10.13
C GLU A 297 9.53 11.16 9.61
N HIS A 298 9.82 10.15 8.77
CA HIS A 298 8.83 9.24 8.19
C HIS A 298 9.00 7.78 8.62
N VAL A 299 9.52 7.55 9.82
CA VAL A 299 9.56 6.22 10.43
C VAL A 299 8.25 5.97 11.17
N LYS A 300 7.48 4.97 10.74
CA LYS A 300 6.13 4.66 11.25
C LYS A 300 6.09 4.43 12.76
N SER A 301 7.10 3.79 13.33
CA SER A 301 7.12 3.44 14.76
C SER A 301 6.95 4.66 15.68
N TYR A 302 7.55 5.79 15.32
CA TYR A 302 7.36 7.03 16.07
C TYR A 302 5.97 7.64 15.86
N HIS A 303 5.40 7.48 14.66
CA HIS A 303 4.06 7.96 14.37
C HIS A 303 2.96 7.14 15.07
N TYR A 304 3.16 5.84 15.30
CA TYR A 304 2.24 5.01 16.09
C TYR A 304 2.04 5.50 17.52
N LEU A 305 2.97 6.31 18.05
CA LEU A 305 2.86 6.89 19.39
C LEU A 305 1.91 8.10 19.45
N LYS A 306 1.46 8.62 18.30
CA LYS A 306 0.51 9.76 18.25
C LYS A 306 -0.92 9.37 18.64
N THR A 307 -1.25 8.08 18.53
CA THR A 307 -2.57 7.53 18.85
C THR A 307 -2.46 6.35 19.82
N SER A 308 -3.59 5.83 20.28
CA SER A 308 -3.63 4.61 21.10
C SER A 308 -3.65 3.31 20.27
N ASN A 309 -3.65 3.40 18.96
CA ASN A 309 -3.88 2.27 18.07
C ASN A 309 -2.86 1.13 18.26
N TYR A 310 -1.58 1.46 18.35
CA TYR A 310 -0.56 0.45 18.58
C TYR A 310 -0.70 -0.22 19.98
N ARG A 311 -0.99 0.57 21.02
CA ARG A 311 -1.22 0.04 22.37
C ARG A 311 -2.47 -0.86 22.43
N ASN A 312 -3.51 -0.55 21.66
CA ASN A 312 -4.71 -1.37 21.58
C ASN A 312 -4.40 -2.71 20.89
N LEU A 313 -3.56 -2.70 19.83
CA LEU A 313 -3.05 -3.93 19.23
C LEU A 313 -2.30 -4.79 20.26
N ILE A 314 -1.33 -4.22 20.99
CA ILE A 314 -0.57 -4.96 22.00
C ILE A 314 -1.47 -5.54 23.09
N ARG A 315 -2.51 -4.80 23.55
CA ARG A 315 -3.49 -5.37 24.49
C ARG A 315 -4.19 -6.57 23.91
N PHE A 316 -4.66 -6.49 22.65
CA PHE A 316 -5.32 -7.61 22.00
C PHE A 316 -4.40 -8.84 21.89
N LEU A 317 -3.13 -8.67 21.48
CA LEU A 317 -2.17 -9.78 21.38
C LEU A 317 -1.97 -10.51 22.71
N ASN A 318 -2.09 -9.80 23.84
CA ASN A 318 -1.95 -10.34 25.20
C ASN A 318 -3.27 -10.90 25.78
N GLU A 319 -4.43 -10.70 25.15
CA GLU A 319 -5.73 -11.19 25.67
C GLU A 319 -5.87 -12.74 25.63
N GLY A 320 -5.04 -13.44 24.84
CA GLY A 320 -5.06 -14.90 24.73
C GLY A 320 -4.79 -15.37 23.31
N TYR A 321 -4.89 -16.69 23.09
CA TYR A 321 -4.60 -17.31 21.79
C TYR A 321 -5.43 -16.71 20.66
N TYR A 322 -4.77 -16.48 19.50
CA TYR A 322 -5.42 -15.97 18.31
C TYR A 322 -4.94 -16.66 17.03
N GLN A 323 -5.86 -16.69 16.07
CA GLN A 323 -5.60 -17.01 14.67
C GLN A 323 -5.55 -15.71 13.86
N VAL A 324 -4.58 -15.58 12.97
CA VAL A 324 -4.45 -14.45 12.05
C VAL A 324 -5.06 -14.80 10.69
N PHE A 325 -5.89 -13.91 10.15
CA PHE A 325 -6.31 -13.93 8.75
C PHE A 325 -5.64 -12.79 8.02
N VAL A 326 -4.93 -13.09 6.94
CA VAL A 326 -4.33 -12.08 6.05
C VAL A 326 -5.25 -11.90 4.86
N VAL A 327 -5.88 -10.73 4.76
CA VAL A 327 -6.91 -10.42 3.77
C VAL A 327 -6.48 -9.22 2.93
N GLY A 328 -5.97 -9.48 1.73
CA GLY A 328 -5.54 -8.43 0.82
C GLY A 328 -4.25 -7.68 1.20
N HIS A 329 -3.59 -8.05 2.30
CA HIS A 329 -2.31 -7.45 2.67
C HIS A 329 -1.13 -8.17 2.01
N SER A 330 -0.16 -7.41 1.48
CA SER A 330 1.06 -7.96 0.85
C SER A 330 2.08 -8.48 1.86
N CYS A 331 1.99 -8.04 3.11
CA CYS A 331 2.97 -8.27 4.17
C CYS A 331 4.40 -7.89 3.75
N GLY A 332 4.54 -6.69 3.15
CA GLY A 332 5.82 -6.11 2.77
C GLY A 332 6.69 -5.72 3.97
N LEU A 333 7.94 -5.32 3.70
CA LEU A 333 8.90 -4.96 4.74
C LEU A 333 8.62 -3.59 5.38
N SER A 334 7.81 -2.74 4.74
CA SER A 334 7.44 -1.42 5.27
C SER A 334 6.69 -1.45 6.60
N ASP A 335 6.19 -2.64 7.02
CA ASP A 335 5.51 -2.87 8.30
C ASP A 335 6.16 -3.99 9.14
N ARG A 336 7.45 -4.29 8.86
CA ARG A 336 8.14 -5.46 9.42
C ARG A 336 8.15 -5.48 10.94
N THR A 337 8.41 -4.37 11.59
CA THR A 337 8.45 -4.29 13.06
C THR A 337 7.11 -4.74 13.66
N MET A 338 5.99 -4.25 13.12
CA MET A 338 4.66 -4.64 13.60
C MET A 338 4.33 -6.10 13.30
N PHE A 339 4.65 -6.60 12.11
CA PHE A 339 4.40 -8.00 11.77
C PHE A 339 5.21 -8.97 12.61
N LYS A 340 6.44 -8.61 12.99
CA LYS A 340 7.21 -9.43 13.93
C LYS A 340 6.51 -9.53 15.29
N GLU A 341 6.00 -8.43 15.83
CA GLU A 341 5.20 -8.45 17.06
C GLU A 341 4.01 -9.40 16.93
N ILE A 342 3.29 -9.35 15.82
CA ILE A 342 2.10 -10.20 15.61
C ILE A 342 2.45 -11.68 15.45
N PHE A 343 3.45 -12.00 14.60
CA PHE A 343 3.70 -13.41 14.23
C PHE A 343 4.66 -14.13 15.18
N ASP A 344 5.61 -13.42 15.81
CA ASP A 344 6.51 -14.00 16.82
C ASP A 344 5.86 -14.05 18.22
N HIS A 345 4.69 -13.42 18.43
CA HIS A 345 3.98 -13.42 19.70
C HIS A 345 3.56 -14.85 20.09
N GLU A 346 3.76 -15.20 21.36
CA GLU A 346 3.46 -16.56 21.87
C GLU A 346 2.00 -17.00 21.68
N ASN A 347 1.07 -16.04 21.75
CA ASN A 347 -0.37 -16.28 21.56
C ASN A 347 -0.78 -16.47 20.10
N CYS A 348 0.08 -16.19 19.10
CA CYS A 348 -0.18 -16.49 17.71
C CYS A 348 -0.11 -18.01 17.47
N LYS A 349 -1.22 -18.62 17.08
CA LYS A 349 -1.32 -20.09 16.95
C LYS A 349 -1.65 -20.55 15.52
N SER A 350 -1.98 -19.63 14.63
CA SER A 350 -2.30 -19.95 13.24
C SER A 350 -2.26 -18.67 12.38
N VAL A 351 -1.80 -18.78 11.14
CA VAL A 351 -1.81 -17.70 10.14
C VAL A 351 -2.40 -18.23 8.86
N LYS A 352 -3.60 -17.79 8.54
CA LYS A 352 -4.34 -18.16 7.33
C LYS A 352 -4.29 -17.06 6.29
N ILE A 353 -3.91 -17.39 5.05
CA ILE A 353 -3.81 -16.46 3.94
C ILE A 353 -5.05 -16.60 3.07
N LEU A 354 -5.85 -15.52 2.98
CA LEU A 354 -6.82 -15.39 1.92
C LEU A 354 -6.07 -14.80 0.70
N HIS A 355 -5.99 -15.58 -0.38
CA HIS A 355 -5.15 -15.26 -1.53
C HIS A 355 -5.97 -14.68 -2.69
N HIS A 356 -5.31 -13.94 -3.57
CA HIS A 356 -5.87 -13.49 -4.84
C HIS A 356 -5.69 -14.59 -5.90
N LYS A 357 -6.77 -14.94 -6.61
CA LYS A 357 -6.74 -15.80 -7.80
C LYS A 357 -6.72 -14.92 -9.03
N ARG A 358 -5.67 -15.06 -9.86
CA ARG A 358 -5.51 -14.28 -11.10
C ARG A 358 -6.35 -14.88 -12.23
N ALA A 359 -6.56 -14.11 -13.30
CA ALA A 359 -7.35 -14.55 -14.45
C ALA A 359 -6.76 -15.79 -15.17
N ASP A 360 -5.45 -15.98 -15.09
CA ASP A 360 -4.76 -17.16 -15.62
C ASP A 360 -4.86 -18.41 -14.74
N GLY A 361 -5.57 -18.32 -13.61
CA GLY A 361 -5.76 -19.38 -12.65
C GLY A 361 -4.64 -19.49 -11.60
N THR A 362 -3.54 -18.74 -11.73
CA THR A 362 -2.49 -18.69 -10.70
C THR A 362 -2.94 -17.91 -9.48
N THR A 363 -2.22 -18.05 -8.36
CA THR A 363 -2.52 -17.33 -7.12
C THR A 363 -1.30 -16.60 -6.60
N ASP A 364 -1.52 -15.63 -5.71
CA ASP A 364 -0.46 -14.91 -5.00
C ASP A 364 -0.09 -15.55 -3.64
N PHE A 365 -0.61 -16.74 -3.34
CA PHE A 365 -0.37 -17.44 -2.07
C PHE A 365 1.11 -17.66 -1.79
N PHE A 366 1.87 -18.11 -2.79
CA PHE A 366 3.30 -18.38 -2.66
C PHE A 366 4.09 -17.09 -2.38
N ASP A 367 3.80 -16.03 -3.11
CA ASP A 367 4.45 -14.72 -2.93
C ASP A 367 4.17 -14.17 -1.52
N LYS A 368 2.92 -14.26 -1.05
CA LYS A 368 2.53 -13.89 0.32
C LYS A 368 3.22 -14.74 1.37
N THR A 369 3.35 -16.05 1.14
CA THR A 369 4.07 -16.96 2.06
C THR A 369 5.54 -16.57 2.19
N ILE A 370 6.20 -16.20 1.09
CA ILE A 370 7.58 -15.70 1.12
C ILE A 370 7.66 -14.39 1.91
N ASN A 371 6.76 -13.44 1.67
CA ASN A 371 6.73 -12.16 2.39
C ASN A 371 6.51 -12.38 3.89
N LEU A 372 5.50 -13.14 4.27
CA LEU A 372 5.27 -13.54 5.67
C LEU A 372 6.49 -14.18 6.29
N GLY A 373 7.16 -15.06 5.54
CA GLY A 373 8.37 -15.74 6.00
C GLY A 373 9.48 -14.80 6.43
N ARG A 374 9.55 -13.58 5.89
CA ARG A 374 10.57 -12.57 6.24
C ARG A 374 10.35 -11.98 7.63
N HIS A 375 9.14 -12.07 8.18
CA HIS A 375 8.78 -11.53 9.49
C HIS A 375 9.00 -12.51 10.63
N PHE A 376 9.07 -13.81 10.37
CA PHE A 376 9.34 -14.80 11.39
C PHE A 376 10.83 -14.87 11.71
N THR A 377 11.18 -14.76 12.98
CA THR A 377 12.53 -14.99 13.48
C THR A 377 12.91 -16.48 13.35
N ASP A 378 11.99 -17.38 13.75
CA ASP A 378 12.15 -18.83 13.62
C ASP A 378 11.37 -19.37 12.41
N LYS A 379 12.09 -19.95 11.45
CA LYS A 379 11.48 -20.58 10.27
C LYS A 379 10.77 -21.92 10.60
N GLY A 380 11.14 -22.56 11.69
CA GLY A 380 10.41 -23.72 12.22
C GLY A 380 9.02 -23.31 12.68
N ARG A 381 8.93 -22.22 13.45
CA ARG A 381 7.67 -21.62 13.87
C ARG A 381 6.81 -21.19 12.68
N MET A 382 7.41 -20.52 11.69
CA MET A 382 6.71 -20.13 10.45
C MET A 382 5.97 -21.32 9.81
N ARG A 383 6.67 -22.46 9.64
CA ARG A 383 6.08 -23.67 9.02
C ARG A 383 4.96 -24.31 9.84
N LYS A 384 4.96 -24.11 11.15
CA LYS A 384 3.91 -24.62 12.04
C LYS A 384 2.65 -23.74 12.01
N LEU A 385 2.82 -22.42 11.85
CA LEU A 385 1.74 -21.45 11.97
C LEU A 385 1.05 -21.14 10.65
N ILE A 386 1.75 -21.15 9.52
CA ILE A 386 1.14 -20.83 8.21
C ILE A 386 0.31 -22.03 7.76
N VAL A 387 -1.00 -21.79 7.61
CA VAL A 387 -1.96 -22.77 7.11
C VAL A 387 -1.66 -23.13 5.66
N ASN A 388 -1.79 -24.41 5.33
CA ASN A 388 -1.56 -24.90 3.98
C ASN A 388 -2.50 -24.24 2.94
N PHE A 389 -2.07 -24.20 1.69
CA PHE A 389 -2.88 -23.69 0.58
C PHE A 389 -4.21 -24.44 0.47
N ASN A 390 -5.29 -23.68 0.30
CA ASN A 390 -6.62 -24.20 -0.02
C ASN A 390 -7.28 -23.28 -1.05
N GLU A 391 -7.73 -23.84 -2.16
CA GLU A 391 -8.41 -23.07 -3.22
C GLU A 391 -9.64 -22.30 -2.73
N ALA A 392 -10.34 -22.84 -1.72
CA ALA A 392 -11.51 -22.20 -1.12
C ALA A 392 -11.18 -20.89 -0.36
N ASP A 393 -9.90 -20.64 -0.07
CA ASP A 393 -9.43 -19.42 0.61
C ASP A 393 -9.12 -18.27 -0.38
N ALA A 394 -9.52 -18.39 -1.64
CA ALA A 394 -9.44 -17.30 -2.59
C ALA A 394 -10.38 -16.15 -2.18
N ILE A 395 -9.86 -14.91 -2.16
CA ILE A 395 -10.67 -13.71 -1.97
C ILE A 395 -11.58 -13.54 -3.19
N PRO A 396 -12.92 -13.54 -3.01
CA PRO A 396 -13.83 -13.30 -4.11
C PRO A 396 -13.65 -11.88 -4.65
N GLN A 397 -13.69 -11.74 -5.98
CA GLN A 397 -13.59 -10.47 -6.67
C GLN A 397 -14.98 -9.99 -7.07
N PHE A 398 -15.24 -8.69 -6.97
CA PHE A 398 -16.42 -8.13 -7.60
C PHE A 398 -16.22 -8.11 -9.11
N GLU A 399 -17.18 -8.63 -9.85
CA GLU A 399 -17.23 -8.48 -11.29
C GLU A 399 -17.44 -7.00 -11.64
N LYS A 400 -16.61 -6.51 -12.56
CA LYS A 400 -16.66 -5.13 -13.06
C LYS A 400 -17.86 -4.91 -13.95
#